data_2da83bb5fa64f459012501e074b01696
#
_entry.id   2da83bb5fa64f459012501e074b01696
#
_cell.length_a   1.000
_cell.length_b   1.000
_cell.length_c   1.000
_cell.angle_alpha   90.00
_cell.angle_beta   90.00
_cell.angle_gamma   90.00
#
_symmetry.space_group_name_H-M   'P 1'
#
loop_
_entity.id
_entity.type
_entity.pdbx_description
1 polymer ?
#
loop_
_entity_poly.entity_id
_entity_poly.type
_entity_poly.pdbx_seq_one_letter_code
_entity_poly.pdbx_strand_id
1 'polypeptide(L)'
;MSSSYWDESLAERYRRFRYDLPVRTLAGRTIVVAGGTGGLGAAVVARLAHEGARLVVGYRANIERAEALHRAMTEQFAAELTFVQGDIAEASVRRAYLTAAESLGSPLYGAVILPGDPARVAMENLDGETLEASLRANYVGPVLLARDLGAAMEQSDEDGSIVLFATMQGVAAFSSSLNYAAPKAALVHAARILAREWRRVRVNVVAPGATVAGMAEASVSSGKYDPFIAKGAIARFGRPEDVARAVRFFLEPDNYVTGQVLVVDGGLTLRRDA
;
A
#
# COMPACT_ATOMS: atom_id res chain seq x y z
N MET A 1 14.61 8.81 -40.41
CA MET A 1 13.43 9.57 -39.85
C MET A 1 13.48 9.45 -38.35
N SER A 2 13.47 10.56 -37.61
CA SER A 2 13.38 10.52 -36.16
C SER A 2 11.97 10.05 -35.75
N SER A 3 11.84 9.33 -34.62
CA SER A 3 10.54 8.93 -34.08
C SER A 3 9.69 10.18 -33.78
N SER A 4 8.39 10.15 -34.14
CA SER A 4 7.45 11.23 -33.80
C SER A 4 7.22 11.37 -32.29
N TYR A 5 7.65 10.39 -31.50
CA TYR A 5 7.58 10.39 -30.03
C TYR A 5 8.91 10.76 -29.36
N TRP A 6 9.94 11.07 -30.14
CA TRP A 6 11.24 11.47 -29.62
C TRP A 6 11.25 12.96 -29.28
N ASP A 7 11.56 13.28 -28.03
CA ASP A 7 11.73 14.66 -27.56
C ASP A 7 13.23 15.03 -27.55
N GLU A 8 13.64 15.76 -28.56
CA GLU A 8 15.02 16.22 -28.69
C GLU A 8 15.42 17.23 -27.62
N SER A 9 14.48 18.06 -27.16
CA SER A 9 14.76 19.05 -26.11
C SER A 9 15.06 18.39 -24.77
N LEU A 10 14.32 17.33 -24.45
CA LEU A 10 14.52 16.50 -23.27
C LEU A 10 15.85 15.74 -23.37
N ALA A 11 16.14 15.16 -24.53
CA ALA A 11 17.40 14.45 -24.77
C ALA A 11 18.61 15.38 -24.63
N GLU A 12 18.53 16.59 -25.17
CA GLU A 12 19.61 17.59 -25.09
C GLU A 12 19.82 18.06 -23.64
N ARG A 13 18.73 18.22 -22.86
CA ARG A 13 18.82 18.53 -21.45
C ARG A 13 19.64 17.48 -20.69
N TYR A 14 19.43 16.21 -20.96
CA TYR A 14 20.15 15.11 -20.31
C TYR A 14 21.61 14.99 -20.80
N ARG A 15 21.89 15.25 -22.07
CA ARG A 15 23.29 15.30 -22.59
C ARG A 15 24.10 16.40 -21.90
N ARG A 16 23.43 17.44 -21.41
CA ARG A 16 24.03 18.54 -20.63
C ARG A 16 23.98 18.29 -19.10
N PHE A 17 23.64 17.09 -18.65
CA PHE A 17 23.54 16.73 -17.22
C PHE A 17 22.59 17.64 -16.43
N ARG A 18 21.51 18.10 -17.03
CA ARG A 18 20.48 18.91 -16.38
C ARG A 18 19.31 18.03 -16.00
N TYR A 19 19.10 17.83 -14.69
CA TYR A 19 18.04 17.03 -14.12
C TYR A 19 17.07 17.92 -13.34
N ASP A 20 15.80 17.55 -13.40
CA ASP A 20 14.76 18.12 -12.55
C ASP A 20 14.56 17.18 -11.35
N LEU A 21 14.74 17.70 -10.14
CA LEU A 21 14.64 16.94 -8.90
C LEU A 21 13.63 17.61 -7.96
N PRO A 22 12.34 17.49 -8.28
CA PRO A 22 11.29 18.12 -7.49
C PRO A 22 11.24 17.53 -6.08
N VAL A 23 10.84 18.36 -5.11
CA VAL A 23 10.63 17.97 -3.72
C VAL A 23 9.16 18.15 -3.34
N ARG A 24 8.69 17.36 -2.36
CA ARG A 24 7.30 17.40 -1.88
C ARG A 24 6.27 17.29 -3.02
N THR A 25 6.50 16.38 -3.94
CA THR A 25 5.70 16.17 -5.16
C THR A 25 4.25 15.72 -4.87
N LEU A 26 3.96 15.30 -3.64
CA LEU A 26 2.61 14.91 -3.19
C LEU A 26 1.85 16.05 -2.49
N ALA A 27 2.45 17.24 -2.35
CA ALA A 27 1.81 18.36 -1.66
C ALA A 27 0.50 18.76 -2.37
N GLY A 28 -0.58 18.90 -1.59
CA GLY A 28 -1.91 19.27 -2.06
C GLY A 28 -2.67 18.15 -2.80
N ARG A 29 -2.07 16.99 -3.07
CA ARG A 29 -2.75 15.86 -3.74
C ARG A 29 -3.62 15.09 -2.77
N THR A 30 -4.81 14.69 -3.20
CA THR A 30 -5.70 13.84 -2.41
C THR A 30 -5.27 12.37 -2.51
N ILE A 31 -5.02 11.73 -1.37
CA ILE A 31 -4.61 10.31 -1.29
C ILE A 31 -5.47 9.58 -0.26
N VAL A 32 -6.07 8.47 -0.68
CA VAL A 32 -6.79 7.54 0.21
C VAL A 32 -5.79 6.57 0.85
N VAL A 33 -5.85 6.41 2.18
CA VAL A 33 -5.08 5.40 2.92
C VAL A 33 -6.04 4.50 3.69
N ALA A 34 -6.57 3.47 3.04
CA ALA A 34 -7.41 2.48 3.69
C ALA A 34 -6.58 1.64 4.68
N GLY A 35 -7.07 1.49 5.92
CA GLY A 35 -6.31 0.85 7.00
C GLY A 35 -5.20 1.73 7.58
N GLY A 36 -5.31 3.06 7.43
CA GLY A 36 -4.31 4.02 7.83
C GLY A 36 -4.05 4.13 9.34
N THR A 37 -4.96 3.64 10.19
CA THR A 37 -4.73 3.61 11.65
C THR A 37 -3.97 2.37 12.13
N GLY A 38 -3.69 1.39 11.27
CA GLY A 38 -2.86 0.23 11.59
C GLY A 38 -1.39 0.59 11.80
N GLY A 39 -0.57 -0.35 12.31
CA GLY A 39 0.85 -0.09 12.59
C GLY A 39 1.65 0.36 11.36
N LEU A 40 1.48 -0.30 10.21
CA LEU A 40 2.10 0.12 8.95
C LEU A 40 1.40 1.33 8.34
N GLY A 41 0.06 1.36 8.42
CA GLY A 41 -0.76 2.44 7.87
C GLY A 41 -0.47 3.79 8.51
N ALA A 42 -0.26 3.85 9.82
CA ALA A 42 0.07 5.08 10.52
C ALA A 42 1.41 5.69 10.05
N ALA A 43 2.41 4.86 9.79
CA ALA A 43 3.68 5.32 9.22
C ALA A 43 3.53 5.83 7.77
N VAL A 44 2.66 5.19 6.98
CA VAL A 44 2.31 5.67 5.64
C VAL A 44 1.60 7.02 5.73
N VAL A 45 0.59 7.16 6.59
CA VAL A 45 -0.12 8.43 6.83
C VAL A 45 0.87 9.52 7.26
N ALA A 46 1.75 9.24 8.23
CA ALA A 46 2.75 10.21 8.68
C ALA A 46 3.70 10.63 7.54
N ARG A 47 4.16 9.70 6.72
CA ARG A 47 5.02 10.01 5.58
C ARG A 47 4.33 10.91 4.56
N LEU A 48 3.07 10.61 4.22
CA LEU A 48 2.30 11.39 3.26
C LEU A 48 1.88 12.77 3.82
N ALA A 49 1.53 12.84 5.10
CA ALA A 49 1.28 14.09 5.80
C ALA A 49 2.52 15.01 5.79
N HIS A 50 3.70 14.47 6.06
CA HIS A 50 4.96 15.20 5.97
C HIS A 50 5.24 15.75 4.55
N GLU A 51 4.79 15.06 3.51
CA GLU A 51 4.85 15.53 2.11
C GLU A 51 3.81 16.62 1.81
N GLY A 52 2.84 16.84 2.70
CA GLY A 52 1.76 17.82 2.51
C GLY A 52 0.59 17.31 1.68
N ALA A 53 0.40 16.00 1.59
CA ALA A 53 -0.77 15.42 0.96
C ALA A 53 -2.03 15.64 1.80
N ARG A 54 -3.19 15.73 1.14
CA ARG A 54 -4.53 15.68 1.75
C ARG A 54 -4.97 14.24 1.86
N LEU A 55 -5.41 13.80 3.03
CA LEU A 55 -5.55 12.38 3.30
C LEU A 55 -6.97 11.98 3.68
N VAL A 56 -7.49 10.95 3.01
CA VAL A 56 -8.66 10.19 3.47
C VAL A 56 -8.16 8.94 4.15
N VAL A 57 -8.31 8.86 5.45
CA VAL A 57 -7.75 7.77 6.29
C VAL A 57 -8.83 6.81 6.70
N GLY A 58 -8.70 5.54 6.32
CA GLY A 58 -9.66 4.51 6.67
C GLY A 58 -9.31 3.73 7.92
N TYR A 59 -10.32 3.38 8.71
CA TYR A 59 -10.22 2.47 9.84
C TYR A 59 -11.47 1.60 9.97
N ARG A 60 -11.36 0.45 10.65
CA ARG A 60 -12.49 -0.48 10.77
C ARG A 60 -13.32 -0.23 12.02
N ALA A 61 -12.73 -0.26 13.20
CA ALA A 61 -13.46 -0.24 14.46
C ALA A 61 -12.89 0.69 15.54
N ASN A 62 -11.59 0.88 15.63
CA ASN A 62 -10.96 1.60 16.73
C ASN A 62 -10.94 3.11 16.46
N ILE A 63 -11.97 3.81 16.97
CA ILE A 63 -12.11 5.25 16.83
C ILE A 63 -11.07 6.02 17.65
N GLU A 64 -10.74 5.56 18.85
CA GLU A 64 -9.77 6.22 19.73
C GLU A 64 -8.38 6.31 19.06
N ARG A 65 -8.01 5.22 18.35
CA ARG A 65 -6.77 5.19 17.58
C ARG A 65 -6.80 6.13 16.37
N ALA A 66 -7.96 6.28 15.72
CA ALA A 66 -8.14 7.23 14.62
C ALA A 66 -8.01 8.67 15.11
N GLU A 67 -8.63 9.01 16.23
CA GLU A 67 -8.53 10.33 16.87
C GLU A 67 -7.10 10.64 17.34
N ALA A 68 -6.41 9.66 17.93
CA ALA A 68 -5.02 9.82 18.34
C ALA A 68 -4.10 10.09 17.14
N LEU A 69 -4.30 9.36 16.04
CA LEU A 69 -3.57 9.59 14.79
C LEU A 69 -3.87 10.99 14.22
N HIS A 70 -5.14 11.40 14.23
CA HIS A 70 -5.54 12.72 13.76
C HIS A 70 -4.79 13.83 14.53
N ARG A 71 -4.86 13.81 15.85
CA ARG A 71 -4.15 14.78 16.70
C ARG A 71 -2.65 14.81 16.39
N ALA A 72 -2.00 13.65 16.37
CA ALA A 72 -0.57 13.55 16.13
C ALA A 72 -0.15 14.11 14.76
N MET A 73 -0.92 13.84 13.70
CA MET A 73 -0.62 14.32 12.35
C MET A 73 -0.89 15.81 12.19
N THR A 74 -1.93 16.33 12.82
CA THR A 74 -2.24 17.76 12.82
C THR A 74 -1.18 18.55 13.59
N GLU A 75 -0.77 18.07 14.77
CA GLU A 75 0.26 18.72 15.60
C GLU A 75 1.65 18.71 14.94
N GLN A 76 2.04 17.58 14.32
CA GLN A 76 3.38 17.44 13.77
C GLN A 76 3.55 18.06 12.38
N PHE A 77 2.51 18.00 11.54
CA PHE A 77 2.61 18.32 10.11
C PHE A 77 1.57 19.33 9.61
N ALA A 78 0.67 19.83 10.47
CA ALA A 78 -0.50 20.61 10.07
C ALA A 78 -1.32 19.89 8.98
N ALA A 79 -1.43 18.55 9.08
CA ALA A 79 -1.99 17.73 8.02
C ALA A 79 -3.51 17.87 7.92
N GLU A 80 -4.01 17.89 6.68
CA GLU A 80 -5.44 17.86 6.35
C GLU A 80 -5.88 16.39 6.20
N LEU A 81 -6.66 15.89 7.19
CA LEU A 81 -7.12 14.50 7.23
C LEU A 81 -8.63 14.43 7.43
N THR A 82 -9.24 13.51 6.70
CA THR A 82 -10.63 13.08 6.91
C THR A 82 -10.66 11.57 7.14
N PHE A 83 -11.64 11.08 7.90
CA PHE A 83 -11.69 9.65 8.29
C PHE A 83 -12.92 8.96 7.73
N VAL A 84 -12.73 7.71 7.28
CA VAL A 84 -13.81 6.81 6.86
C VAL A 84 -13.77 5.55 7.71
N GLN A 85 -14.89 5.25 8.40
CA GLN A 85 -15.04 4.04 9.21
C GLN A 85 -15.77 2.96 8.43
N GLY A 86 -15.32 1.72 8.52
CA GLY A 86 -16.05 0.54 8.07
C GLY A 86 -15.20 -0.52 7.36
N ASP A 87 -15.89 -1.58 6.92
CA ASP A 87 -15.30 -2.66 6.13
C ASP A 87 -15.31 -2.29 4.65
N ILE A 88 -14.15 -2.27 4.03
CA ILE A 88 -14.00 -1.96 2.59
C ILE A 88 -14.67 -2.99 1.66
N ALA A 89 -15.05 -4.15 2.16
CA ALA A 89 -15.87 -5.09 1.42
C ALA A 89 -17.32 -4.61 1.23
N GLU A 90 -17.78 -3.62 2.03
CA GLU A 90 -19.11 -3.04 1.93
C GLU A 90 -19.14 -1.89 0.91
N ALA A 91 -20.12 -1.93 0.00
CA ALA A 91 -20.24 -0.93 -1.07
C ALA A 91 -20.50 0.50 -0.53
N SER A 92 -21.23 0.62 0.57
CA SER A 92 -21.50 1.90 1.24
C SER A 92 -20.20 2.55 1.75
N VAL A 93 -19.30 1.75 2.34
CA VAL A 93 -18.01 2.21 2.84
C VAL A 93 -17.10 2.66 1.69
N ARG A 94 -17.05 1.90 0.59
CA ARG A 94 -16.28 2.31 -0.59
C ARG A 94 -16.79 3.63 -1.20
N ARG A 95 -18.10 3.83 -1.25
CA ARG A 95 -18.67 5.13 -1.65
C ARG A 95 -18.28 6.25 -0.70
N ALA A 96 -18.26 6.00 0.61
CA ALA A 96 -17.82 7.00 1.58
C ALA A 96 -16.38 7.46 1.36
N TYR A 97 -15.47 6.58 0.90
CA TYR A 97 -14.11 6.98 0.51
C TYR A 97 -14.10 7.95 -0.68
N LEU A 98 -14.92 7.70 -1.70
CA LEU A 98 -15.03 8.60 -2.87
C LEU A 98 -15.58 9.96 -2.45
N THR A 99 -16.69 9.99 -1.71
CA THR A 99 -17.28 11.24 -1.20
C THR A 99 -16.31 12.01 -0.31
N ALA A 100 -15.58 11.32 0.57
CA ALA A 100 -14.56 11.94 1.41
C ALA A 100 -13.40 12.52 0.59
N ALA A 101 -12.96 11.83 -0.46
CA ALA A 101 -11.93 12.35 -1.36
C ALA A 101 -12.39 13.58 -2.12
N GLU A 102 -13.60 13.59 -2.65
CA GLU A 102 -14.22 14.74 -3.31
C GLU A 102 -14.32 15.96 -2.39
N SER A 103 -14.63 15.75 -1.10
CA SER A 103 -14.77 16.84 -0.11
C SER A 103 -13.47 17.60 0.18
N LEU A 104 -12.31 17.02 -0.13
CA LEU A 104 -11.01 17.67 0.04
C LEU A 104 -10.66 18.69 -1.05
N GLY A 105 -11.50 18.83 -2.09
CA GLY A 105 -11.41 19.88 -3.09
C GLY A 105 -10.20 19.82 -4.02
N SER A 106 -9.52 18.68 -4.09
CA SER A 106 -8.50 18.38 -5.11
C SER A 106 -8.75 17.01 -5.72
N PRO A 107 -8.34 16.76 -6.98
CA PRO A 107 -8.53 15.47 -7.63
C PRO A 107 -7.94 14.32 -6.82
N LEU A 108 -8.61 13.17 -6.86
CA LEU A 108 -8.08 11.94 -6.27
C LEU A 108 -6.88 11.47 -7.09
N TYR A 109 -5.70 11.61 -6.49
CA TYR A 109 -4.43 11.23 -7.12
C TYR A 109 -3.99 9.81 -6.76
N GLY A 110 -4.16 9.40 -5.49
CA GLY A 110 -3.56 8.16 -5.04
C GLY A 110 -4.40 7.35 -4.08
N ALA A 111 -4.11 6.05 -4.02
CA ALA A 111 -4.69 5.17 -3.03
C ALA A 111 -3.65 4.16 -2.49
N VAL A 112 -3.65 3.97 -1.18
CA VAL A 112 -2.88 2.93 -0.48
C VAL A 112 -3.87 2.02 0.24
N ILE A 113 -3.91 0.75 -0.15
CA ILE A 113 -4.92 -0.20 0.33
C ILE A 113 -4.22 -1.27 1.16
N LEU A 114 -4.17 -1.05 2.48
CA LEU A 114 -3.52 -1.93 3.46
C LEU A 114 -4.42 -3.01 4.08
N PRO A 115 -5.77 -2.89 4.12
CA PRO A 115 -6.57 -3.83 4.87
C PRO A 115 -6.32 -5.29 4.51
N GLY A 116 -6.44 -6.12 5.53
CA GLY A 116 -6.32 -7.55 5.47
C GLY A 116 -6.48 -8.15 6.86
N ASP A 117 -6.55 -9.46 6.91
CA ASP A 117 -6.62 -10.25 8.13
C ASP A 117 -5.45 -11.25 8.10
N PRO A 118 -4.69 -11.44 9.18
CA PRO A 118 -3.62 -12.45 9.23
C PRO A 118 -4.14 -13.87 9.02
N ALA A 119 -5.45 -14.11 9.18
CA ALA A 119 -6.16 -15.34 8.87
C ALA A 119 -5.42 -16.60 9.38
N ARG A 120 -4.94 -16.53 10.65
CA ARG A 120 -4.12 -17.58 11.27
C ARG A 120 -4.98 -18.78 11.65
N VAL A 121 -5.04 -19.74 10.73
CA VAL A 121 -5.74 -21.01 10.93
C VAL A 121 -4.74 -22.12 10.67
N ALA A 122 -4.67 -23.12 11.58
CA ALA A 122 -3.86 -24.30 11.39
C ALA A 122 -4.42 -25.16 10.26
N MET A 123 -3.58 -25.89 9.54
CA MET A 123 -3.98 -26.65 8.34
C MET A 123 -5.12 -27.62 8.62
N GLU A 124 -5.08 -28.27 9.76
CA GLU A 124 -6.09 -29.24 10.22
C GLU A 124 -7.46 -28.62 10.54
N ASN A 125 -7.50 -27.30 10.73
CA ASN A 125 -8.73 -26.55 11.04
C ASN A 125 -9.23 -25.71 9.85
N LEU A 126 -8.63 -25.89 8.68
CA LEU A 126 -9.07 -25.19 7.46
C LEU A 126 -10.39 -25.78 6.98
N ASP A 127 -11.38 -24.91 6.77
CA ASP A 127 -12.67 -25.21 6.16
C ASP A 127 -13.07 -24.14 5.14
N GLY A 128 -14.23 -24.30 4.52
CA GLY A 128 -14.74 -23.37 3.51
C GLY A 128 -15.01 -21.98 4.10
N GLU A 129 -15.54 -21.89 5.30
CA GLU A 129 -15.89 -20.62 5.95
C GLU A 129 -14.64 -19.79 6.25
N THR A 130 -13.59 -20.39 6.82
CA THR A 130 -12.33 -19.70 7.10
C THR A 130 -11.61 -19.25 5.83
N LEU A 131 -11.67 -20.04 4.75
CA LEU A 131 -11.10 -19.67 3.45
C LEU A 131 -11.87 -18.50 2.81
N GLU A 132 -13.20 -18.53 2.82
CA GLU A 132 -14.05 -17.46 2.29
C GLU A 132 -13.86 -16.16 3.08
N ALA A 133 -13.83 -16.22 4.41
CA ALA A 133 -13.58 -15.06 5.27
C ALA A 133 -12.22 -14.41 4.97
N SER A 134 -11.18 -15.22 4.84
CA SER A 134 -9.85 -14.75 4.45
C SER A 134 -9.83 -14.14 3.07
N LEU A 135 -10.45 -14.79 2.09
CA LEU A 135 -10.55 -14.29 0.73
C LEU A 135 -11.28 -12.93 0.68
N ARG A 136 -12.38 -12.81 1.43
CA ARG A 136 -13.14 -11.55 1.54
C ARG A 136 -12.28 -10.41 2.07
N ALA A 137 -11.54 -10.64 3.18
CA ALA A 137 -10.74 -9.61 3.83
C ALA A 137 -9.45 -9.26 3.07
N ASN A 138 -8.78 -10.27 2.48
CA ASN A 138 -7.43 -10.12 1.91
C ASN A 138 -7.42 -9.89 0.39
N TYR A 139 -8.52 -10.14 -0.29
CA TYR A 139 -8.61 -10.02 -1.75
C TYR A 139 -9.84 -9.23 -2.21
N VAL A 140 -11.08 -9.67 -1.87
CA VAL A 140 -12.31 -9.09 -2.41
C VAL A 140 -12.44 -7.62 -2.05
N GLY A 141 -12.35 -7.28 -0.76
CA GLY A 141 -12.43 -5.90 -0.30
C GLY A 141 -11.37 -5.00 -0.94
N PRO A 142 -10.07 -5.35 -0.85
CA PRO A 142 -9.00 -4.60 -1.50
C PRO A 142 -9.17 -4.40 -3.02
N VAL A 143 -9.56 -5.44 -3.76
CA VAL A 143 -9.77 -5.34 -5.22
C VAL A 143 -10.96 -4.44 -5.57
N LEU A 144 -12.08 -4.57 -4.85
CA LEU A 144 -13.25 -3.74 -5.08
C LEU A 144 -12.98 -2.26 -4.76
N LEU A 145 -12.24 -1.97 -3.68
CA LEU A 145 -11.85 -0.60 -3.37
C LEU A 145 -10.89 -0.05 -4.43
N ALA A 146 -9.90 -0.84 -4.86
CA ALA A 146 -8.99 -0.43 -5.94
C ALA A 146 -9.74 -0.14 -7.23
N ARG A 147 -10.72 -0.99 -7.59
CA ARG A 147 -11.57 -0.79 -8.77
C ARG A 147 -12.33 0.55 -8.69
N ASP A 148 -12.99 0.79 -7.56
CA ASP A 148 -13.85 1.98 -7.39
C ASP A 148 -13.02 3.27 -7.41
N LEU A 149 -11.88 3.31 -6.71
CA LEU A 149 -10.97 4.45 -6.70
C LEU A 149 -10.24 4.62 -8.04
N GLY A 150 -9.80 3.53 -8.66
CA GLY A 150 -9.14 3.55 -9.96
C GLY A 150 -10.04 4.05 -11.07
N ALA A 151 -11.32 3.65 -11.07
CA ALA A 151 -12.30 4.16 -12.03
C ALA A 151 -12.51 5.68 -11.88
N ALA A 152 -12.50 6.22 -10.65
CA ALA A 152 -12.58 7.66 -10.42
C ALA A 152 -11.31 8.39 -10.92
N MET A 153 -10.13 7.81 -10.69
CA MET A 153 -8.86 8.38 -11.19
C MET A 153 -8.77 8.34 -12.73
N GLU A 154 -9.22 7.27 -13.40
CA GLU A 154 -9.23 7.18 -14.87
C GLU A 154 -10.09 8.25 -15.54
N GLN A 155 -11.10 8.77 -14.83
CA GLN A 155 -11.97 9.85 -15.30
C GLN A 155 -11.39 11.24 -15.03
N SER A 156 -10.30 11.34 -14.27
CA SER A 156 -9.60 12.59 -13.99
C SER A 156 -8.66 12.97 -15.15
N ASP A 157 -8.33 14.25 -15.23
CA ASP A 157 -7.31 14.74 -16.18
C ASP A 157 -5.87 14.48 -15.69
N GLU A 158 -5.69 14.09 -14.43
CA GLU A 158 -4.38 13.74 -13.83
C GLU A 158 -4.16 12.23 -13.78
N ASP A 159 -2.91 11.81 -13.94
CA ASP A 159 -2.52 10.41 -13.76
C ASP A 159 -2.57 10.01 -12.28
N GLY A 160 -3.02 8.78 -12.03
CA GLY A 160 -3.20 8.25 -10.68
C GLY A 160 -2.18 7.17 -10.28
N SER A 161 -2.16 6.81 -8.99
CA SER A 161 -1.33 5.71 -8.49
C SER A 161 -2.01 4.94 -7.36
N ILE A 162 -2.11 3.62 -7.49
CA ILE A 162 -2.65 2.71 -6.47
C ILE A 162 -1.53 1.79 -5.97
N VAL A 163 -1.41 1.68 -4.65
CA VAL A 163 -0.50 0.76 -3.98
C VAL A 163 -1.32 -0.24 -3.17
N LEU A 164 -1.30 -1.50 -3.60
CA LEU A 164 -1.92 -2.62 -2.88
C LEU A 164 -0.92 -3.25 -1.92
N PHE A 165 -1.43 -3.77 -0.80
CA PHE A 165 -0.59 -4.46 0.19
C PHE A 165 -0.76 -5.97 0.12
N ALA A 166 0.31 -6.64 -0.30
CA ALA A 166 0.45 -8.08 -0.16
C ALA A 166 1.27 -8.43 1.11
N THR A 167 2.10 -9.42 1.01
CA THR A 167 3.04 -9.90 2.03
C THR A 167 4.16 -10.68 1.35
N MET A 168 5.32 -10.80 1.98
CA MET A 168 6.37 -11.71 1.52
C MET A 168 5.86 -13.15 1.32
N GLN A 169 4.85 -13.57 2.11
CA GLN A 169 4.23 -14.89 2.02
C GLN A 169 3.32 -15.05 0.78
N GLY A 170 2.84 -13.98 0.19
CA GLY A 170 2.12 -13.98 -1.09
C GLY A 170 3.06 -13.98 -2.31
N VAL A 171 4.37 -13.84 -2.10
CA VAL A 171 5.40 -13.84 -3.15
C VAL A 171 6.24 -15.12 -3.09
N ALA A 172 6.53 -15.61 -1.88
CA ALA A 172 7.26 -16.84 -1.64
C ALA A 172 6.48 -17.78 -0.71
N ALA A 173 6.59 -19.09 -0.91
CA ALA A 173 5.87 -20.07 -0.12
C ALA A 173 6.45 -20.17 1.30
N PHE A 174 5.60 -20.09 2.31
CA PHE A 174 5.92 -20.31 3.72
C PHE A 174 4.99 -21.36 4.30
N SER A 175 5.51 -22.23 5.16
CA SER A 175 4.69 -23.22 5.86
C SER A 175 3.63 -22.53 6.73
N SER A 176 2.48 -23.19 6.90
CA SER A 176 1.38 -22.74 7.78
C SER A 176 0.83 -21.33 7.46
N SER A 177 0.87 -20.94 6.18
CA SER A 177 0.38 -19.61 5.76
C SER A 177 -0.70 -19.65 4.68
N LEU A 178 -1.20 -20.84 4.30
CA LEU A 178 -2.09 -21.02 3.15
C LEU A 178 -3.28 -20.06 3.17
N ASN A 179 -4.01 -19.98 4.30
CA ASN A 179 -5.22 -19.17 4.42
C ASN A 179 -4.96 -17.65 4.25
N TYR A 180 -3.76 -17.18 4.51
CA TYR A 180 -3.37 -15.78 4.35
C TYR A 180 -2.61 -15.53 3.03
N ALA A 181 -1.68 -16.41 2.70
CA ALA A 181 -0.78 -16.23 1.58
C ALA A 181 -1.48 -16.35 0.22
N ALA A 182 -2.42 -17.30 0.07
CA ALA A 182 -3.09 -17.53 -1.20
C ALA A 182 -3.95 -16.33 -1.67
N PRO A 183 -4.82 -15.71 -0.84
CA PRO A 183 -5.51 -14.48 -1.22
C PRO A 183 -4.55 -13.32 -1.53
N LYS A 184 -3.43 -13.20 -0.81
CA LYS A 184 -2.42 -12.16 -1.06
C LYS A 184 -1.63 -12.40 -2.33
N ALA A 185 -1.40 -13.66 -2.73
CA ALA A 185 -0.84 -14.01 -4.03
C ALA A 185 -1.83 -13.68 -5.17
N ALA A 186 -3.12 -13.97 -4.98
CA ALA A 186 -4.17 -13.57 -5.91
C ALA A 186 -4.23 -12.04 -6.07
N LEU A 187 -4.07 -11.27 -4.98
CA LEU A 187 -4.02 -9.81 -5.00
C LEU A 187 -2.82 -9.29 -5.83
N VAL A 188 -1.66 -9.94 -5.73
CA VAL A 188 -0.48 -9.62 -6.56
C VAL A 188 -0.81 -9.77 -8.04
N HIS A 189 -1.50 -10.85 -8.42
CA HIS A 189 -1.88 -11.06 -9.82
C HIS A 189 -2.95 -10.06 -10.28
N ALA A 190 -3.95 -9.78 -9.43
CA ALA A 190 -4.98 -8.78 -9.70
C ALA A 190 -4.37 -7.39 -9.96
N ALA A 191 -3.34 -6.99 -9.19
CA ALA A 191 -2.65 -5.72 -9.40
C ALA A 191 -2.05 -5.60 -10.82
N ARG A 192 -1.49 -6.68 -11.35
CA ARG A 192 -0.94 -6.73 -12.73
C ARG A 192 -2.03 -6.59 -13.78
N ILE A 193 -3.19 -7.20 -13.54
CA ILE A 193 -4.35 -7.07 -14.43
C ILE A 193 -4.85 -5.62 -14.42
N LEU A 194 -5.06 -5.03 -13.25
CA LEU A 194 -5.49 -3.64 -13.13
C LEU A 194 -4.50 -2.67 -13.78
N ALA A 195 -3.19 -2.88 -13.59
CA ALA A 195 -2.15 -2.10 -14.24
C ALA A 195 -2.15 -2.21 -15.77
N ARG A 196 -2.68 -3.31 -16.32
CA ARG A 196 -2.86 -3.52 -17.78
C ARG A 196 -4.14 -2.86 -18.30
N GLU A 197 -5.22 -2.90 -17.53
CA GLU A 197 -6.53 -2.36 -17.92
C GLU A 197 -6.54 -0.82 -17.92
N TRP A 198 -5.85 -0.19 -16.95
CA TRP A 198 -5.82 1.25 -16.82
C TRP A 198 -4.59 1.87 -17.50
N ARG A 199 -4.80 2.98 -18.16
CA ARG A 199 -3.73 3.69 -18.90
C ARG A 199 -3.17 4.85 -18.09
N ARG A 200 -4.03 5.49 -17.28
CA ARG A 200 -3.69 6.67 -16.48
C ARG A 200 -3.44 6.35 -15.02
N VAL A 201 -3.80 5.15 -14.57
CA VAL A 201 -3.60 4.72 -13.18
C VAL A 201 -2.55 3.63 -13.11
N ARG A 202 -1.43 3.93 -12.47
CA ARG A 202 -0.40 2.94 -12.15
C ARG A 202 -0.85 2.11 -10.95
N VAL A 203 -0.65 0.80 -11.00
CA VAL A 203 -0.99 -0.11 -9.89
C VAL A 203 0.22 -0.94 -9.55
N ASN A 204 0.68 -0.83 -8.31
CA ASN A 204 1.83 -1.57 -7.80
C ASN A 204 1.51 -2.24 -6.45
N VAL A 205 2.38 -3.13 -6.02
CA VAL A 205 2.23 -3.89 -4.78
C VAL A 205 3.44 -3.68 -3.88
N VAL A 206 3.20 -3.39 -2.61
CA VAL A 206 4.20 -3.52 -1.54
C VAL A 206 3.94 -4.82 -0.80
N ALA A 207 4.99 -5.64 -0.63
CA ALA A 207 4.94 -6.94 0.05
C ALA A 207 5.89 -6.94 1.27
N PRO A 208 5.43 -6.48 2.45
CA PRO A 208 6.26 -6.44 3.65
C PRO A 208 6.65 -7.83 4.16
N GLY A 209 7.83 -7.91 4.76
CA GLY A 209 8.30 -9.04 5.53
C GLY A 209 8.04 -8.91 7.04
N ALA A 210 8.92 -9.52 7.84
CA ALA A 210 8.89 -9.44 9.30
C ALA A 210 9.17 -8.01 9.77
N THR A 211 8.12 -7.30 10.18
CA THR A 211 8.15 -5.89 10.58
C THR A 211 7.68 -5.75 12.03
N VAL A 212 8.32 -4.86 12.80
CA VAL A 212 8.06 -4.64 14.25
C VAL A 212 6.69 -4.01 14.56
N ALA A 213 5.81 -3.91 13.57
CA ALA A 213 4.47 -3.34 13.75
C ALA A 213 3.44 -4.01 12.85
N GLY A 214 2.16 -3.74 13.12
CA GLY A 214 1.04 -4.27 12.36
C GLY A 214 0.81 -5.76 12.62
N MET A 215 0.34 -6.48 11.63
CA MET A 215 -0.01 -7.90 11.77
C MET A 215 1.20 -8.82 12.06
N ALA A 216 2.42 -8.40 11.76
CA ALA A 216 3.63 -9.15 12.02
C ALA A 216 4.13 -9.00 13.47
N GLU A 217 3.70 -7.97 14.20
CA GLU A 217 4.19 -7.62 15.54
C GLU A 217 4.17 -8.81 16.51
N ALA A 218 3.03 -9.50 16.61
CA ALA A 218 2.90 -10.66 17.49
C ALA A 218 3.83 -11.82 17.09
N SER A 219 4.11 -12.01 15.80
CA SER A 219 5.04 -13.03 15.33
C SER A 219 6.51 -12.65 15.55
N VAL A 220 6.81 -11.35 15.48
CA VAL A 220 8.14 -10.82 15.77
C VAL A 220 8.42 -10.89 17.27
N SER A 221 7.50 -10.39 18.10
CA SER A 221 7.64 -10.38 19.56
C SER A 221 7.68 -11.79 20.19
N SER A 222 7.09 -12.79 19.53
CA SER A 222 7.20 -14.19 19.98
C SER A 222 8.52 -14.88 19.63
N GLY A 223 9.46 -14.19 18.97
CA GLY A 223 10.74 -14.77 18.55
C GLY A 223 10.67 -15.67 17.31
N LYS A 224 9.52 -15.78 16.65
CA LYS A 224 9.34 -16.63 15.45
C LYS A 224 10.39 -16.40 14.38
N TYR A 225 10.86 -15.18 14.24
CA TYR A 225 11.81 -14.77 13.19
C TYR A 225 13.25 -14.58 13.69
N ASP A 226 13.51 -14.73 14.98
CA ASP A 226 14.86 -14.60 15.57
C ASP A 226 15.91 -15.51 14.91
N PRO A 227 15.59 -16.78 14.54
CA PRO A 227 16.54 -17.64 13.86
C PRO A 227 17.09 -17.08 12.55
N PHE A 228 16.31 -16.24 11.85
CA PHE A 228 16.75 -15.62 10.59
C PHE A 228 17.74 -14.48 10.82
N ILE A 229 17.65 -13.77 11.96
CA ILE A 229 18.67 -12.78 12.37
C ILE A 229 19.92 -13.52 12.83
N ALA A 230 19.77 -14.55 13.67
CA ALA A 230 20.89 -15.31 14.20
C ALA A 230 21.74 -15.98 13.10
N LYS A 231 21.10 -16.44 12.02
CA LYS A 231 21.76 -17.00 10.84
C LYS A 231 22.26 -15.96 9.83
N GLY A 232 22.00 -14.67 10.06
CA GLY A 232 22.38 -13.59 9.14
C GLY A 232 21.54 -13.50 7.86
N ALA A 233 20.40 -14.19 7.78
CA ALA A 233 19.48 -14.08 6.65
C ALA A 233 18.92 -12.65 6.51
N ILE A 234 18.66 -11.98 7.63
CA ILE A 234 18.33 -10.55 7.71
C ILE A 234 19.15 -9.88 8.82
N ALA A 235 19.53 -8.63 8.62
CA ALA A 235 20.30 -7.88 9.60
C ALA A 235 19.44 -7.34 10.77
N ARG A 236 18.17 -7.09 10.53
CA ARG A 236 17.17 -6.59 11.49
C ARG A 236 15.76 -6.85 11.00
N PHE A 237 14.79 -6.72 11.86
CA PHE A 237 13.39 -6.62 11.47
C PHE A 237 13.11 -5.31 10.72
N GLY A 238 12.13 -5.35 9.82
CA GLY A 238 11.62 -4.17 9.14
C GLY A 238 10.98 -3.19 10.12
N ARG A 239 11.04 -1.92 9.78
CA ARG A 239 10.34 -0.84 10.49
C ARG A 239 9.18 -0.34 9.64
N PRO A 240 8.12 0.21 10.24
CA PRO A 240 7.01 0.80 9.48
C PRO A 240 7.47 1.84 8.46
N GLU A 241 8.52 2.61 8.77
CA GLU A 241 9.10 3.61 7.88
C GLU A 241 9.78 3.01 6.65
N ASP A 242 10.30 1.78 6.73
CA ASP A 242 10.85 1.08 5.56
C ASP A 242 9.74 0.84 4.53
N VAL A 243 8.58 0.44 5.02
CA VAL A 243 7.37 0.21 4.21
C VAL A 243 6.80 1.54 3.67
N ALA A 244 6.74 2.58 4.50
CA ALA A 244 6.27 3.89 4.09
C ALA A 244 7.13 4.51 2.98
N ARG A 245 8.47 4.29 2.99
CA ARG A 245 9.37 4.70 1.91
C ARG A 245 9.06 3.98 0.59
N ALA A 246 8.76 2.69 0.64
CA ALA A 246 8.37 1.91 -0.54
C ALA A 246 7.04 2.41 -1.14
N VAL A 247 6.06 2.71 -0.28
CA VAL A 247 4.79 3.32 -0.70
C VAL A 247 5.03 4.68 -1.35
N ARG A 248 5.84 5.54 -0.71
CA ARG A 248 6.18 6.87 -1.23
C ARG A 248 6.82 6.79 -2.63
N PHE A 249 7.71 5.82 -2.85
CA PHE A 249 8.32 5.58 -4.16
C PHE A 249 7.27 5.29 -5.24
N PHE A 250 6.28 4.42 -4.99
CA PHE A 250 5.24 4.12 -5.97
C PHE A 250 4.25 5.27 -6.19
N LEU A 251 4.06 6.13 -5.18
CA LEU A 251 3.19 7.31 -5.28
C LEU A 251 3.87 8.52 -5.92
N GLU A 252 5.19 8.46 -6.21
CA GLU A 252 5.87 9.55 -6.91
C GLU A 252 5.13 9.88 -8.21
N PRO A 253 4.73 11.14 -8.47
CA PRO A 253 4.23 11.55 -9.76
C PRO A 253 5.27 11.27 -10.87
N ASP A 254 4.79 11.00 -12.08
CA ASP A 254 5.62 10.66 -13.25
C ASP A 254 6.52 9.44 -13.08
N ASN A 255 6.26 8.62 -12.06
CA ASN A 255 6.97 7.35 -11.87
C ASN A 255 6.64 6.38 -13.03
N TYR A 256 7.68 5.86 -13.69
CA TYR A 256 7.56 4.96 -14.84
C TYR A 256 7.40 3.48 -14.45
N VAL A 257 6.81 3.22 -13.26
CA VAL A 257 6.67 1.88 -12.68
C VAL A 257 5.20 1.53 -12.47
N THR A 258 4.74 0.48 -13.14
CA THR A 258 3.40 -0.10 -12.94
C THR A 258 3.42 -1.62 -13.02
N GLY A 259 2.49 -2.32 -12.35
CA GLY A 259 2.38 -3.77 -12.32
C GLY A 259 3.47 -4.48 -11.51
N GLN A 260 4.26 -3.75 -10.73
CA GLN A 260 5.42 -4.31 -10.03
C GLN A 260 5.10 -4.67 -8.58
N VAL A 261 5.90 -5.60 -8.04
CA VAL A 261 5.86 -6.01 -6.64
C VAL A 261 7.20 -5.67 -6.00
N LEU A 262 7.17 -4.81 -4.99
CA LEU A 262 8.34 -4.50 -4.18
C LEU A 262 8.27 -5.27 -2.85
N VAL A 263 9.12 -6.27 -2.70
CA VAL A 263 9.27 -7.02 -1.46
C VAL A 263 10.17 -6.23 -0.51
N VAL A 264 9.63 -5.89 0.68
CA VAL A 264 10.32 -5.11 1.72
C VAL A 264 10.57 -6.00 2.93
N ASP A 265 11.54 -6.89 2.84
CA ASP A 265 11.77 -7.98 3.80
C ASP A 265 13.22 -8.15 4.26
N GLY A 266 14.10 -7.23 3.89
CA GLY A 266 15.53 -7.31 4.22
C GLY A 266 16.28 -8.46 3.53
N GLY A 267 15.66 -9.09 2.52
CA GLY A 267 16.19 -10.25 1.80
C GLY A 267 15.81 -11.60 2.43
N LEU A 268 14.85 -11.62 3.35
CA LEU A 268 14.43 -12.85 4.04
C LEU A 268 13.96 -13.92 3.06
N THR A 269 13.15 -13.57 2.06
CA THR A 269 12.65 -14.52 1.04
C THR A 269 13.75 -15.11 0.16
N LEU A 270 14.89 -14.44 0.06
CA LEU A 270 16.02 -14.89 -0.75
C LEU A 270 16.99 -15.79 0.02
N ARG A 271 17.10 -15.61 1.35
CA ARG A 271 18.14 -16.21 2.20
C ARG A 271 17.60 -17.07 3.33
N ARG A 272 16.30 -17.34 3.39
CA ARG A 272 15.68 -18.09 4.51
C ARG A 272 16.16 -19.54 4.64
N ASP A 273 16.57 -20.12 3.51
CA ASP A 273 17.00 -21.53 3.42
C ASP A 273 18.54 -21.66 3.34
N ALA A 274 19.26 -20.54 3.51
CA ALA A 274 20.72 -20.48 3.47
C ALA A 274 21.36 -20.87 4.81
#